data_4d47091ec5e829e768868d83bbc24b2f
#
_entry.id   4d47091ec5e829e768868d83bbc24b2f
#
_cell.length_a   1.000
_cell.length_b   1.000
_cell.length_c   1.000
_cell.angle_alpha   90.00
_cell.angle_beta   90.00
_cell.angle_gamma   90.00
#
_symmetry.space_group_name_H-M   'P 1'
#
loop_
_entity.id
_entity.type
_entity.pdbx_description
1 polymer ?
#
loop_
_entity_poly.entity_id
_entity_poly.type
_entity_poly.pdbx_seq_one_letter_code
_entity_poly.pdbx_strand_id
1 'polypeptide(L)'
;MGRYVDQDLDDDQFWRDELRHLRNEAGISIRQLSHAADVSPEQIQRFEKGLGGMPIARLERVFATFGYELELMRIHPGGEDVDTSWIKEL
;
A
#
# COMPACT_ATOMS: atom_id res chain seq x y z
N MET A 1 -19.74 -14.72 0.92
CA MET A 1 -18.39 -14.71 1.35
C MET A 1 -18.02 -13.41 1.99
N GLY A 2 -18.53 -13.18 3.15
CA GLY A 2 -18.18 -11.97 3.89
C GLY A 2 -16.69 -11.86 4.18
N ARG A 3 -16.00 -12.96 4.01
CA ARG A 3 -14.61 -13.00 4.32
C ARG A 3 -13.78 -12.07 3.43
N TYR A 4 -14.21 -11.87 2.19
CA TYR A 4 -13.46 -11.00 1.28
C TYR A 4 -13.54 -9.55 1.71
N VAL A 5 -14.67 -9.16 2.22
CA VAL A 5 -14.83 -7.80 2.72
C VAL A 5 -13.92 -7.59 3.93
N ASP A 6 -13.88 -8.58 4.79
CA ASP A 6 -13.02 -8.50 5.96
C ASP A 6 -11.56 -8.42 5.55
N GLN A 7 -11.19 -9.14 4.49
CA GLN A 7 -9.82 -9.12 4.04
C GLN A 7 -9.42 -7.77 3.48
N ASP A 8 -10.35 -7.09 2.82
CA ASP A 8 -10.05 -5.76 2.31
C ASP A 8 -9.75 -4.80 3.46
N LEU A 9 -10.50 -4.89 4.51
CA LEU A 9 -10.25 -4.07 5.69
C LEU A 9 -8.94 -4.46 6.36
N ASP A 10 -8.66 -5.76 6.42
CA ASP A 10 -7.44 -6.26 7.01
C ASP A 10 -6.23 -5.83 6.20
N ASP A 11 -6.37 -5.75 4.88
CA ASP A 11 -5.25 -5.36 4.04
C ASP A 11 -4.83 -3.93 4.33
N ASP A 12 -5.78 -3.02 4.48
CA ASP A 12 -5.45 -1.66 4.81
C ASP A 12 -4.75 -1.58 6.16
N GLN A 13 -5.24 -2.33 7.12
CA GLN A 13 -4.64 -2.34 8.43
C GLN A 13 -3.26 -2.97 8.38
N PHE A 14 -3.11 -4.01 7.59
CA PHE A 14 -1.82 -4.67 7.44
C PHE A 14 -0.77 -3.69 6.91
N TRP A 15 -1.09 -2.99 5.84
CA TRP A 15 -0.14 -2.05 5.24
C TRP A 15 0.17 -0.90 6.18
N ARG A 16 -0.82 -0.46 6.92
CA ARG A 16 -0.66 0.62 7.88
C ARG A 16 0.27 0.20 9.00
N ASP A 17 0.06 -0.97 9.55
CA ASP A 17 0.89 -1.49 10.63
C ASP A 17 2.30 -1.77 10.14
N GLU A 18 2.43 -2.30 8.94
CA GLU A 18 3.72 -2.61 8.37
C GLU A 18 4.53 -1.34 8.15
N LEU A 19 3.91 -0.31 7.63
CA LEU A 19 4.60 0.95 7.41
C LEU A 19 5.11 1.53 8.73
N ARG A 20 4.26 1.53 9.73
CA ARG A 20 4.64 2.05 11.03
C ARG A 20 5.80 1.26 11.62
N HIS A 21 5.74 -0.05 11.47
CA HIS A 21 6.79 -0.93 11.95
C HIS A 21 8.12 -0.65 11.25
N LEU A 22 8.10 -0.56 9.94
CA LEU A 22 9.30 -0.30 9.17
C LEU A 22 9.90 1.06 9.54
N ARG A 23 9.04 2.05 9.67
CA ARG A 23 9.51 3.39 10.00
C ARG A 23 10.15 3.41 11.39
N ASN A 24 9.51 2.75 12.35
CA ASN A 24 10.04 2.72 13.71
C ASN A 24 11.34 1.93 13.78
N GLU A 25 11.44 0.83 13.06
CA GLU A 25 12.66 0.05 13.05
C GLU A 25 13.81 0.80 12.42
N ALA A 26 13.52 1.57 11.38
CA ALA A 26 14.54 2.38 10.73
C ALA A 26 14.89 3.63 11.51
N GLY A 27 14.08 3.99 12.50
CA GLY A 27 14.35 5.16 13.31
C GLY A 27 14.13 6.46 12.58
N ILE A 28 13.27 6.48 11.58
CA ILE A 28 13.04 7.69 10.81
C ILE A 28 11.68 8.30 11.15
N SER A 29 11.63 9.62 11.05
CA SER A 29 10.42 10.35 11.34
C SER A 29 9.50 10.38 10.12
N ILE A 30 8.25 10.76 10.35
CA ILE A 30 7.31 10.93 9.25
C ILE A 30 7.84 11.97 8.27
N ARG A 31 8.46 13.03 8.77
CA ARG A 31 9.00 14.07 7.93
C ARG A 31 10.14 13.56 7.05
N GLN A 32 11.01 12.75 7.62
CA GLN A 32 12.11 12.16 6.85
C GLN A 32 11.58 11.24 5.79
N LEU A 33 10.60 10.43 6.13
CA LEU A 33 9.98 9.53 5.17
C LEU A 33 9.27 10.31 4.06
N SER A 34 8.58 11.38 4.45
CA SER A 34 7.91 12.24 3.49
C SER A 34 8.89 12.78 2.45
N HIS A 35 10.02 13.23 2.92
CA HIS A 35 11.03 13.79 2.03
C HIS A 35 11.59 12.71 1.09
N ALA A 36 11.87 11.55 1.64
CA ALA A 36 12.47 10.48 0.84
C ALA A 36 11.50 9.89 -0.17
N ALA A 37 10.24 9.78 0.19
CA ALA A 37 9.24 9.15 -0.66
C ALA A 37 8.49 10.14 -1.55
N ASP A 38 8.68 11.44 -1.32
CA ASP A 38 7.97 12.47 -2.05
C ASP A 38 6.46 12.32 -1.88
N VAL A 39 6.05 12.13 -0.64
CA VAL A 39 4.66 12.04 -0.26
C VAL A 39 4.47 12.97 0.93
N SER A 40 3.36 13.72 0.97
CA SER A 40 3.18 14.71 2.02
C SER A 40 3.18 14.06 3.40
N PRO A 41 3.76 14.73 4.40
CA PRO A 41 3.78 14.17 5.75
C PRO A 41 2.38 13.99 6.33
N GLU A 42 1.47 14.86 5.96
CA GLU A 42 0.09 14.73 6.42
C GLU A 42 -0.55 13.46 5.90
N GLN A 43 -0.29 13.13 4.66
CA GLN A 43 -0.85 11.92 4.08
C GLN A 43 -0.29 10.67 4.76
N ILE A 44 1.01 10.66 5.03
CA ILE A 44 1.63 9.55 5.73
C ILE A 44 1.05 9.42 7.13
N GLN A 45 0.92 10.55 7.82
CA GLN A 45 0.41 10.54 9.17
C GLN A 45 -1.04 10.03 9.22
N ARG A 46 -1.87 10.52 8.32
CA ARG A 46 -3.26 10.08 8.28
C ARG A 46 -3.38 8.61 7.92
N PHE A 47 -2.53 8.16 7.03
CA PHE A 47 -2.54 6.76 6.66
C PHE A 47 -2.15 5.88 7.86
N GLU A 48 -1.09 6.25 8.58
CA GLU A 48 -0.67 5.47 9.73
C GLU A 48 -1.71 5.45 10.83
N LYS A 49 -2.48 6.52 10.95
CA LYS A 49 -3.53 6.58 11.96
C LYS A 49 -4.84 5.96 11.53
N GLY A 50 -4.93 5.52 10.30
CA GLY A 50 -6.16 4.95 9.79
C GLY A 50 -7.22 5.98 9.46
N LEU A 51 -6.83 7.22 9.25
CA LEU A 51 -7.76 8.30 8.96
C LEU A 51 -7.92 8.57 7.48
N GLY A 52 -7.21 7.85 6.64
CA GLY A 52 -7.33 8.00 5.21
C GLY A 52 -6.50 6.98 4.50
N GLY A 53 -6.84 6.71 3.25
CA GLY A 53 -6.09 5.79 2.43
C GLY A 53 -4.94 6.50 1.72
N MET A 54 -4.16 5.71 1.01
CA MET A 54 -3.08 6.24 0.21
C MET A 54 -3.16 5.60 -1.16
N PRO A 55 -3.11 6.38 -2.24
CA PRO A 55 -3.09 5.80 -3.59
C PRO A 55 -1.94 4.84 -3.72
N ILE A 56 -2.16 3.78 -4.50
CA ILE A 56 -1.17 2.70 -4.60
C ILE A 56 0.18 3.22 -5.11
N ALA A 57 0.16 4.19 -6.02
CA ALA A 57 1.41 4.72 -6.56
C ALA A 57 2.25 5.40 -5.48
N ARG A 58 1.59 6.08 -4.56
CA ARG A 58 2.29 6.72 -3.45
C ARG A 58 2.73 5.71 -2.41
N LEU A 59 1.89 4.72 -2.18
CA LEU A 59 2.24 3.66 -1.25
C LEU A 59 3.47 2.91 -1.74
N GLU A 60 3.56 2.69 -3.04
CA GLU A 60 4.73 2.07 -3.62
C GLU A 60 5.99 2.87 -3.34
N ARG A 61 5.92 4.18 -3.48
CA ARG A 61 7.08 5.03 -3.23
C ARG A 61 7.49 4.98 -1.76
N VAL A 62 6.50 4.96 -0.88
CA VAL A 62 6.78 4.91 0.55
C VAL A 62 7.48 3.60 0.90
N PHE A 63 6.98 2.48 0.42
CA PHE A 63 7.61 1.21 0.72
C PHE A 63 8.94 1.03 0.00
N ALA A 64 9.10 1.65 -1.16
CA ALA A 64 10.38 1.59 -1.87
C ALA A 64 11.48 2.25 -1.06
N THR A 65 11.14 3.22 -0.23
CA THR A 65 12.11 3.88 0.63
C THR A 65 12.77 2.87 1.56
N PHE A 66 12.06 1.82 1.92
CA PHE A 66 12.59 0.77 2.79
C PHE A 66 13.10 -0.43 2.01
N GLY A 67 13.18 -0.32 0.69
CA GLY A 67 13.71 -1.39 -0.13
C GLY A 67 12.69 -2.44 -0.53
N TYR A 68 11.42 -2.15 -0.39
CA TYR A 68 10.37 -3.10 -0.75
C TYR A 68 9.67 -2.68 -2.03
N GLU A 69 9.37 -3.64 -2.86
CA GLU A 69 8.55 -3.43 -4.03
C GLU A 69 7.16 -3.98 -3.75
N LEU A 70 6.15 -3.17 -4.00
CA LEU A 70 4.79 -3.63 -3.89
C LEU A 70 4.40 -4.24 -5.22
N GLU A 71 4.09 -5.52 -5.20
CA GLU A 71 3.58 -6.17 -6.38
C GLU A 71 2.08 -6.24 -6.27
N LEU A 72 1.42 -5.98 -7.38
CA LEU A 72 -0.01 -6.14 -7.40
C LEU A 72 -0.33 -7.59 -7.09
N MET A 73 -1.18 -7.80 -6.11
CA MET A 73 -1.59 -9.14 -5.76
C MET A 73 -2.33 -9.75 -6.93
N ARG A 74 -1.86 -10.89 -7.36
CA ARG A 74 -2.56 -11.59 -8.40
C ARG A 74 -3.73 -12.32 -7.78
N ILE A 75 -4.89 -12.03 -8.31
CA ILE A 75 -6.10 -12.66 -7.81
C ILE A 75 -6.12 -14.12 -8.21
N HIS A 76 -5.50 -14.44 -9.33
CA HIS A 76 -5.48 -15.80 -9.83
C HIS A 76 -4.19 -16.49 -9.44
N PRO A 77 -4.27 -17.51 -8.63
CA PRO A 77 -3.07 -18.15 -8.08
C PRO A 77 -2.14 -18.66 -9.14
N GLY A 78 -2.49 -19.08 -10.22
CA GLY A 78 -1.57 -19.60 -11.20
C GLY A 78 -0.69 -18.57 -11.85
N GLY A 79 -0.89 -17.32 -11.52
CA GLY A 79 -0.13 -16.27 -12.16
C GLY A 79 -0.53 -16.05 -13.59
N GLU A 80 -1.64 -16.59 -13.98
CA GLU A 80 -2.09 -16.45 -15.33
C GLU A 80 -2.74 -15.11 -15.57
N ASP A 81 -2.52 -14.61 -16.73
CA ASP A 81 -3.13 -13.35 -17.10
C ASP A 81 -4.61 -13.53 -17.32
N VAL A 82 -5.38 -12.62 -16.79
CA VAL A 82 -6.79 -12.58 -17.04
C VAL A 82 -6.99 -11.95 -18.42
N ASP A 83 -7.83 -12.59 -19.20
CA ASP A 83 -8.12 -12.06 -20.52
C ASP A 83 -8.97 -10.80 -20.37
N THR A 84 -8.40 -9.68 -20.71
CA THR A 84 -9.10 -8.40 -20.61
C THR A 84 -9.49 -7.85 -21.98
N SER A 85 -9.34 -8.66 -23.02
CA SER A 85 -9.62 -8.17 -24.37
C SER A 85 -11.06 -7.74 -24.53
N TRP A 86 -11.98 -8.32 -23.76
CA TRP A 86 -13.39 -7.97 -23.83
C TRP A 86 -13.65 -6.54 -23.41
N ILE A 87 -12.76 -5.94 -22.62
CA ILE A 87 -12.95 -4.58 -22.16
C ILE A 87 -12.86 -3.61 -23.31
N LYS A 88 -12.04 -3.90 -24.28
CA LYS A 88 -11.88 -3.02 -25.43
C LYS A 88 -13.13 -2.97 -26.29
N GLU A 89 -14.03 -3.92 -26.12
CA GLU A 89 -15.25 -3.96 -26.89
C GLU A 89 -16.37 -3.19 -26.23
N LEU A 90 -16.15 -2.70 -25.04
CA LEU A 90 -17.12 -1.86 -24.38
C LEU A 90 -17.13 -0.47 -25.02
#